data_7c57457796d3047983d82c59f747d91a
#
_entry.id   7c57457796d3047983d82c59f747d91a
#
_cell.length_a   1.000
_cell.length_b   1.000
_cell.length_c   1.000
_cell.angle_alpha   90.00
_cell.angle_beta   90.00
_cell.angle_gamma   90.00
#
_symmetry.space_group_name_H-M   'P 1'
#
loop_
_entity.id
_entity.type
_entity.pdbx_description
1 polymer ?
#
loop_
_entity_poly.entity_id
_entity_poly.type
_entity_poly.pdbx_seq_one_letter_code
_entity_poly.pdbx_strand_id
1 'polypeptide(L)'
;MATPFWYNTALHLLKPFYHWRIKKRAESQELYNQECLERFGPFESPKNVRAIWFHAVSVGETNAAQPLIEHYLKLGQPVLVTNTTKTGQARAKSLFLKAPYLDLFQAVYLPVDQKYLLKQFFELYQPKLLALVETELWPNLIDQAKLQQVPCLLLNARLSEKSAKGYSRVSGLTAGMLKQIDWVLAQDNATRQRYVELGLDQQKSQVVGNIKFDIHAPEAFINQAAKLHQLWYLGQRKVLTIASTHAPEEQQI
;
A
#
# COMPACT_ATOMS: atom_id res chain seq x y z
N MET A 1 13.89 -9.36 15.65
CA MET A 1 13.22 -9.89 16.86
C MET A 1 12.14 -10.84 16.35
N ALA A 2 12.09 -12.07 16.80
CA ALA A 2 11.09 -12.98 16.27
C ALA A 2 9.68 -12.53 16.68
N THR A 3 8.74 -12.56 15.74
CA THR A 3 7.33 -12.28 16.02
C THR A 3 6.82 -13.15 17.17
N PRO A 4 6.07 -12.60 18.14
CA PRO A 4 5.62 -13.36 19.30
C PRO A 4 4.80 -14.60 18.91
N PHE A 5 4.97 -15.69 19.65
CA PHE A 5 4.26 -16.95 19.40
C PHE A 5 2.73 -16.77 19.39
N TRP A 6 2.20 -15.99 20.36
CA TRP A 6 0.76 -15.73 20.47
C TRP A 6 0.17 -15.10 19.20
N TYR A 7 0.93 -14.22 18.50
CA TYR A 7 0.49 -13.59 17.25
C TYR A 7 0.27 -14.63 16.15
N ASN A 8 1.25 -15.51 15.95
CA ASN A 8 1.15 -16.57 14.95
C ASN A 8 0.03 -17.57 15.28
N THR A 9 -0.15 -17.91 16.57
CA THR A 9 -1.22 -18.78 17.03
C THR A 9 -2.59 -18.15 16.77
N ALA A 10 -2.76 -16.86 17.10
CA ALA A 10 -4.00 -16.14 16.83
C ALA A 10 -4.36 -16.13 15.34
N LEU A 11 -3.39 -15.86 14.46
CA LEU A 11 -3.60 -15.90 13.01
C LEU A 11 -3.96 -17.28 12.51
N HIS A 12 -3.37 -18.34 13.10
CA HIS A 12 -3.71 -19.72 12.74
C HIS A 12 -5.16 -20.05 13.12
N LEU A 13 -5.59 -19.69 14.32
CA LEU A 13 -6.96 -19.89 14.78
C LEU A 13 -7.99 -19.07 13.98
N LEU A 14 -7.61 -17.90 13.48
CA LEU A 14 -8.48 -17.05 12.66
C LEU A 14 -8.59 -17.51 11.20
N LYS A 15 -7.77 -18.47 10.74
CA LYS A 15 -7.76 -18.94 9.34
C LYS A 15 -9.15 -19.38 8.83
N PRO A 16 -9.96 -20.20 9.55
CA PRO A 16 -11.28 -20.58 9.08
C PRO A 16 -12.23 -19.38 8.90
N PHE A 17 -12.18 -18.43 9.83
CA PHE A 17 -12.96 -17.19 9.74
C PHE A 17 -12.56 -16.34 8.52
N TYR A 18 -11.26 -16.31 8.21
CA TYR A 18 -10.74 -15.59 7.05
C TYR A 18 -11.24 -16.21 5.74
N HIS A 19 -11.20 -17.56 5.61
CA HIS A 19 -11.77 -18.27 4.47
C HIS A 19 -13.28 -18.03 4.32
N TRP A 20 -14.03 -18.09 5.42
CA TRP A 20 -15.46 -17.78 5.41
C TRP A 20 -15.73 -16.35 4.93
N ARG A 21 -14.96 -15.36 5.40
CA ARG A 21 -15.09 -13.97 4.98
C ARG A 21 -14.79 -13.77 3.49
N ILE A 22 -13.76 -14.43 2.95
CA ILE A 22 -13.46 -14.39 1.51
C ILE A 22 -14.62 -15.01 0.72
N LYS A 23 -15.09 -16.18 1.13
CA LYS A 23 -16.19 -16.90 0.48
C LYS A 23 -17.48 -16.07 0.44
N LYS A 24 -17.82 -15.40 1.55
CA LYS A 24 -19.02 -14.55 1.64
C LYS A 24 -19.01 -13.37 0.67
N ARG A 25 -17.84 -12.83 0.33
CA ARG A 25 -17.71 -11.66 -0.55
C ARG A 25 -17.29 -11.98 -1.98
N ALA A 26 -16.98 -13.22 -2.27
CA ALA A 26 -16.61 -13.67 -3.60
C ALA A 26 -17.83 -13.71 -4.51
N GLU A 27 -17.70 -13.17 -5.72
CA GLU A 27 -18.78 -13.16 -6.73
C GLU A 27 -18.88 -14.48 -7.50
N SER A 28 -17.78 -15.25 -7.52
CA SER A 28 -17.73 -16.58 -8.13
C SER A 28 -16.80 -17.51 -7.36
N GLN A 29 -16.94 -18.82 -7.61
CA GLN A 29 -16.05 -19.83 -7.02
C GLN A 29 -14.62 -19.67 -7.53
N GLU A 30 -14.43 -19.26 -8.77
CA GLU A 30 -13.12 -19.01 -9.39
C GLU A 30 -12.39 -17.87 -8.67
N LEU A 31 -13.05 -16.73 -8.47
CA LEU A 31 -12.48 -15.59 -7.73
C LEU A 31 -12.17 -15.93 -6.29
N TYR A 32 -13.01 -16.76 -5.64
CA TYR A 32 -12.70 -17.27 -4.30
C TYR A 32 -11.43 -18.12 -4.30
N ASN A 33 -11.31 -19.04 -5.23
CA ASN A 33 -10.15 -19.93 -5.34
C ASN A 33 -8.88 -19.14 -5.61
N GLN A 34 -8.91 -18.18 -6.54
CA GLN A 34 -7.78 -17.32 -6.86
C GLN A 34 -7.33 -16.51 -5.66
N GLU A 35 -8.25 -15.85 -4.95
CA GLU A 35 -7.90 -15.09 -3.75
C GLU A 35 -7.33 -16.01 -2.65
N CYS A 36 -7.85 -17.24 -2.50
CA CYS A 36 -7.31 -18.21 -1.55
C CYS A 36 -5.88 -18.64 -1.92
N LEU A 37 -5.59 -18.90 -3.19
CA LEU A 37 -4.25 -19.25 -3.65
C LEU A 37 -3.26 -18.10 -3.39
N GLU A 38 -3.63 -16.88 -3.73
CA GLU A 38 -2.77 -15.70 -3.51
C GLU A 38 -2.50 -15.43 -2.02
N ARG A 39 -3.44 -15.78 -1.10
CA ARG A 39 -3.31 -15.49 0.34
C ARG A 39 -2.75 -16.64 1.18
N PHE A 40 -3.00 -17.87 0.78
CA PHE A 40 -2.67 -19.06 1.59
C PHE A 40 -1.76 -20.04 0.88
N GLY A 41 -1.45 -19.78 -0.41
CA GLY A 41 -0.71 -20.72 -1.25
C GLY A 41 -1.52 -21.96 -1.69
N PRO A 42 -0.91 -22.81 -2.50
CA PRO A 42 0.41 -22.61 -3.11
C PRO A 42 0.45 -21.40 -4.04
N PHE A 43 1.53 -20.61 -3.95
CA PHE A 43 1.68 -19.40 -4.76
C PHE A 43 2.05 -19.75 -6.19
N GLU A 44 1.51 -18.98 -7.14
CA GLU A 44 1.93 -19.04 -8.52
C GLU A 44 3.29 -18.37 -8.72
N SER A 45 4.05 -18.86 -9.70
CA SER A 45 5.33 -18.26 -10.07
C SER A 45 5.14 -16.81 -10.51
N PRO A 46 6.02 -15.90 -10.05
CA PRO A 46 5.94 -14.51 -10.47
C PRO A 46 6.26 -14.34 -11.95
N LYS A 47 5.68 -13.31 -12.58
CA LYS A 47 6.09 -12.89 -13.93
C LYS A 47 7.56 -12.49 -13.96
N ASN A 48 7.99 -11.80 -12.92
CA ASN A 48 9.36 -11.34 -12.77
C ASN A 48 9.84 -11.56 -11.34
N VAL A 49 10.98 -12.19 -11.18
CA VAL A 49 11.73 -12.18 -9.92
C VAL A 49 12.45 -10.84 -9.75
N ARG A 50 12.85 -10.52 -8.52
CA ARG A 50 13.58 -9.28 -8.16
C ARG A 50 12.82 -7.99 -8.51
N ALA A 51 11.50 -8.05 -8.49
CA ALA A 51 10.65 -6.86 -8.61
C ALA A 51 10.82 -5.91 -7.41
N ILE A 52 10.51 -4.62 -7.60
CA ILE A 52 10.27 -3.69 -6.51
C ILE A 52 8.86 -3.98 -6.00
N TRP A 53 8.74 -4.36 -4.73
CA TRP A 53 7.47 -4.75 -4.14
C TRP A 53 6.85 -3.60 -3.37
N PHE A 54 5.70 -3.11 -3.83
CA PHE A 54 4.85 -2.15 -3.12
C PHE A 54 3.72 -2.89 -2.42
N HIS A 55 3.58 -2.69 -1.12
CA HIS A 55 2.39 -3.13 -0.38
C HIS A 55 1.49 -1.93 -0.11
N ALA A 56 0.34 -1.88 -0.78
CA ALA A 56 -0.67 -0.82 -0.70
C ALA A 56 -2.04 -1.46 -0.45
N VAL A 57 -2.56 -1.39 0.77
CA VAL A 57 -3.75 -2.14 1.21
C VAL A 57 -5.01 -1.77 0.42
N SER A 58 -5.23 -0.49 0.19
CA SER A 58 -6.48 0.10 -0.30
C SER A 58 -6.32 0.87 -1.61
N VAL A 59 -7.45 1.31 -2.16
CA VAL A 59 -7.49 2.24 -3.31
C VAL A 59 -6.71 3.52 -3.03
N GLY A 60 -6.87 4.08 -1.82
CA GLY A 60 -6.20 5.33 -1.43
C GLY A 60 -4.68 5.21 -1.43
N GLU A 61 -4.16 4.13 -0.85
CA GLU A 61 -2.73 3.83 -0.81
C GLU A 61 -2.17 3.47 -2.19
N THR A 62 -2.93 2.71 -3.00
CA THR A 62 -2.56 2.42 -4.39
C THR A 62 -2.44 3.69 -5.21
N ASN A 63 -3.38 4.63 -5.08
CA ASN A 63 -3.31 5.93 -5.73
C ASN A 63 -2.15 6.77 -5.20
N ALA A 64 -1.87 6.74 -3.90
CA ALA A 64 -0.72 7.44 -3.33
C ALA A 64 0.61 6.90 -3.87
N ALA A 65 0.74 5.58 -4.02
CA ALA A 65 1.95 4.96 -4.57
C ALA A 65 2.06 5.07 -6.10
N GLN A 66 0.98 5.44 -6.81
CA GLN A 66 0.93 5.47 -8.28
C GLN A 66 2.12 6.20 -8.93
N PRO A 67 2.52 7.42 -8.51
CA PRO A 67 3.63 8.13 -9.16
C PRO A 67 4.96 7.36 -9.09
N LEU A 68 5.25 6.75 -7.95
CA LEU A 68 6.47 5.94 -7.76
C LEU A 68 6.43 4.64 -8.55
N ILE A 69 5.30 3.93 -8.54
CA ILE A 69 5.11 2.71 -9.31
C ILE A 69 5.32 3.00 -10.80
N GLU A 70 4.68 4.06 -11.30
CA GLU A 70 4.79 4.47 -12.70
C GLU A 70 6.22 4.87 -13.07
N HIS A 71 6.91 5.58 -12.19
CA HIS A 71 8.31 5.95 -12.38
C HIS A 71 9.20 4.72 -12.59
N TYR A 72 9.10 3.71 -11.73
CA TYR A 72 9.92 2.50 -11.87
C TYR A 72 9.55 1.67 -13.09
N LEU A 73 8.25 1.59 -13.44
CA LEU A 73 7.81 0.91 -14.65
C LEU A 73 8.35 1.61 -15.92
N LYS A 74 8.37 2.94 -15.96
CA LYS A 74 8.98 3.73 -17.06
C LYS A 74 10.49 3.51 -17.18
N LEU A 75 11.17 3.20 -16.06
CA LEU A 75 12.58 2.81 -16.06
C LEU A 75 12.82 1.34 -16.45
N GLY A 76 11.77 0.62 -16.86
CA GLY A 76 11.88 -0.80 -17.20
C GLY A 76 12.10 -1.73 -15.99
N GLN A 77 11.85 -1.25 -14.76
CA GLN A 77 11.99 -2.07 -13.57
C GLN A 77 10.69 -2.86 -13.31
N PRO A 78 10.79 -4.18 -13.07
CA PRO A 78 9.64 -4.96 -12.67
C PRO A 78 9.05 -4.46 -11.33
N VAL A 79 7.73 -4.37 -11.27
CA VAL A 79 7.00 -3.96 -10.07
C VAL A 79 5.96 -5.01 -9.69
N LEU A 80 5.99 -5.39 -8.41
CA LEU A 80 4.97 -6.19 -7.75
C LEU A 80 4.15 -5.28 -6.83
N VAL A 81 2.83 -5.32 -6.95
CA VAL A 81 1.93 -4.66 -6.00
C VAL A 81 1.13 -5.71 -5.24
N THR A 82 1.08 -5.59 -3.93
CA THR A 82 0.17 -6.41 -3.12
C THR A 82 -0.86 -5.53 -2.43
N ASN A 83 -2.10 -6.01 -2.44
CA ASN A 83 -3.24 -5.37 -1.77
C ASN A 83 -3.89 -6.34 -0.78
N THR A 84 -4.63 -5.81 0.19
CA THR A 84 -5.49 -6.64 1.05
C THR A 84 -6.97 -6.49 0.73
N THR A 85 -7.36 -5.44 0.00
CA THR A 85 -8.75 -5.20 -0.40
C THR A 85 -8.97 -5.51 -1.89
N LYS A 86 -10.17 -6.03 -2.21
CA LYS A 86 -10.59 -6.32 -3.59
C LYS A 86 -10.53 -5.06 -4.48
N THR A 87 -11.03 -3.94 -3.96
CA THR A 87 -11.02 -2.66 -4.67
C THR A 87 -9.62 -2.11 -4.89
N GLY A 88 -8.70 -2.29 -3.92
CA GLY A 88 -7.29 -1.92 -4.06
C GLY A 88 -6.61 -2.71 -5.17
N GLN A 89 -6.79 -4.03 -5.20
CA GLN A 89 -6.23 -4.88 -6.25
C GLN A 89 -6.80 -4.55 -7.63
N ALA A 90 -8.13 -4.38 -7.73
CA ALA A 90 -8.77 -3.95 -8.98
C ALA A 90 -8.21 -2.61 -9.47
N ARG A 91 -7.97 -1.66 -8.54
CA ARG A 91 -7.38 -0.37 -8.87
C ARG A 91 -5.95 -0.51 -9.39
N ALA A 92 -5.10 -1.28 -8.72
CA ALA A 92 -3.72 -1.53 -9.17
C ALA A 92 -3.70 -2.16 -10.57
N LYS A 93 -4.52 -3.18 -10.81
CA LYS A 93 -4.66 -3.82 -12.12
C LYS A 93 -5.15 -2.84 -13.19
N SER A 94 -6.15 -2.00 -12.90
CA SER A 94 -6.68 -1.02 -13.86
C SER A 94 -5.67 0.07 -14.24
N LEU A 95 -4.78 0.43 -13.32
CA LEU A 95 -3.75 1.43 -13.58
C LEU A 95 -2.62 0.89 -14.46
N PHE A 96 -2.13 -0.32 -14.19
CA PHE A 96 -0.84 -0.78 -14.68
C PHE A 96 -0.86 -2.10 -15.44
N LEU A 97 -1.92 -2.93 -15.33
CA LEU A 97 -2.01 -4.19 -16.07
C LEU A 97 -2.49 -3.93 -17.51
N LYS A 98 -1.75 -3.12 -18.24
CA LYS A 98 -2.00 -2.70 -19.62
C LYS A 98 -0.69 -2.31 -20.31
N ALA A 99 -0.71 -2.21 -21.64
CA ALA A 99 0.44 -1.70 -22.38
C ALA A 99 0.82 -0.27 -21.91
N PRO A 100 2.11 0.06 -21.78
CA PRO A 100 3.27 -0.78 -22.09
C PRO A 100 3.78 -1.66 -20.93
N TYR A 101 3.07 -1.75 -19.81
CA TYR A 101 3.58 -2.31 -18.54
C TYR A 101 3.22 -3.78 -18.30
N LEU A 102 2.53 -4.44 -19.24
CA LEU A 102 2.00 -5.81 -19.06
C LEU A 102 3.03 -6.83 -18.60
N ASP A 103 4.25 -6.75 -19.13
CA ASP A 103 5.32 -7.71 -18.81
C ASP A 103 6.12 -7.34 -17.57
N LEU A 104 6.03 -6.08 -17.13
CA LEU A 104 6.78 -5.55 -15.98
C LEU A 104 5.94 -5.49 -14.70
N PHE A 105 4.61 -5.57 -14.82
CA PHE A 105 3.70 -5.35 -13.71
C PHE A 105 2.96 -6.62 -13.30
N GLN A 106 2.91 -6.84 -11.99
CA GLN A 106 2.08 -7.88 -11.37
C GLN A 106 1.37 -7.34 -10.13
N ALA A 107 0.10 -7.69 -9.96
CA ALA A 107 -0.67 -7.40 -8.74
C ALA A 107 -1.34 -8.67 -8.23
N VAL A 108 -1.10 -8.97 -6.95
CA VAL A 108 -1.67 -10.11 -6.22
C VAL A 108 -2.15 -9.68 -4.83
N TYR A 109 -2.94 -10.51 -4.17
CA TYR A 109 -3.23 -10.26 -2.75
C TYR A 109 -2.00 -10.54 -1.89
N LEU A 110 -1.83 -9.73 -0.81
CA LEU A 110 -0.83 -10.06 0.21
C LEU A 110 -1.15 -11.42 0.83
N PRO A 111 -0.18 -12.32 0.95
CA PRO A 111 -0.33 -13.50 1.80
C PRO A 111 -0.75 -13.11 3.21
N VAL A 112 -1.51 -13.97 3.86
CA VAL A 112 -1.80 -13.79 5.30
C VAL A 112 -0.47 -13.70 6.05
N ASP A 113 -0.41 -12.79 7.03
CA ASP A 113 0.83 -12.47 7.77
C ASP A 113 1.32 -13.64 8.67
N GLN A 114 1.41 -14.83 8.08
CA GLN A 114 1.94 -16.04 8.69
C GLN A 114 3.36 -16.31 8.22
N LYS A 115 4.25 -16.57 9.16
CA LYS A 115 5.69 -16.71 8.93
C LYS A 115 6.04 -17.66 7.78
N TYR A 116 5.39 -18.85 7.72
CA TYR A 116 5.69 -19.84 6.70
C TYR A 116 5.21 -19.44 5.30
N LEU A 117 4.04 -18.75 5.20
CA LEU A 117 3.50 -18.25 3.93
C LEU A 117 4.40 -17.13 3.37
N LEU A 118 4.75 -16.17 4.22
CA LEU A 118 5.62 -15.08 3.81
C LEU A 118 7.02 -15.57 3.44
N LYS A 119 7.57 -16.54 4.18
CA LYS A 119 8.85 -17.17 3.81
C LYS A 119 8.78 -17.74 2.38
N GLN A 120 7.76 -18.55 2.08
CA GLN A 120 7.56 -19.11 0.73
C GLN A 120 7.38 -18.02 -0.33
N PHE A 121 6.64 -16.97 -0.01
CA PHE A 121 6.42 -15.84 -0.93
C PHE A 121 7.73 -15.11 -1.23
N PHE A 122 8.54 -14.78 -0.22
CA PHE A 122 9.84 -14.14 -0.42
C PHE A 122 10.81 -15.02 -1.21
N GLU A 123 10.86 -16.32 -0.93
CA GLU A 123 11.71 -17.28 -1.63
C GLU A 123 11.33 -17.40 -3.11
N LEU A 124 10.03 -17.34 -3.43
CA LEU A 124 9.52 -17.44 -4.79
C LEU A 124 9.67 -16.13 -5.57
N TYR A 125 9.29 -15.00 -4.98
CA TYR A 125 9.27 -13.68 -5.64
C TYR A 125 10.63 -12.96 -5.61
N GLN A 126 11.45 -13.24 -4.61
CA GLN A 126 12.79 -12.67 -4.43
C GLN A 126 12.83 -11.14 -4.64
N PRO A 127 12.01 -10.34 -3.96
CA PRO A 127 11.92 -8.91 -4.23
C PRO A 127 13.25 -8.21 -3.92
N LYS A 128 13.57 -7.14 -4.68
CA LYS A 128 14.75 -6.29 -4.43
C LYS A 128 14.57 -5.35 -3.26
N LEU A 129 13.32 -4.94 -3.02
CA LEU A 129 12.92 -3.93 -2.06
C LEU A 129 11.46 -4.18 -1.69
N LEU A 130 11.13 -4.01 -0.41
CA LEU A 130 9.76 -3.94 0.10
C LEU A 130 9.44 -2.50 0.49
N ALA A 131 8.45 -1.91 -0.16
CA ALA A 131 7.91 -0.58 0.12
C ALA A 131 6.51 -0.70 0.72
N LEU A 132 6.39 -0.47 2.02
CA LEU A 132 5.10 -0.41 2.74
C LEU A 132 4.52 1.00 2.59
N VAL A 133 3.25 1.14 2.23
CA VAL A 133 2.61 2.44 1.98
C VAL A 133 1.75 2.85 3.17
N GLU A 134 1.93 4.07 3.65
CA GLU A 134 1.21 4.71 4.78
C GLU A 134 1.48 4.02 6.15
N THR A 135 0.57 3.21 6.69
CA THR A 135 0.67 2.72 8.10
C THR A 135 0.65 1.19 8.17
N GLU A 136 1.37 0.52 7.29
CA GLU A 136 1.30 -0.93 7.13
C GLU A 136 2.42 -1.67 7.89
N LEU A 137 2.25 -1.80 9.22
CA LEU A 137 3.18 -2.53 10.10
C LEU A 137 2.71 -3.97 10.31
N TRP A 138 3.16 -4.89 9.46
CA TRP A 138 2.87 -6.32 9.51
C TRP A 138 4.04 -7.08 10.13
N PRO A 139 3.88 -7.68 11.33
CA PRO A 139 5.01 -8.24 12.08
C PRO A 139 5.81 -9.30 11.35
N ASN A 140 5.15 -10.30 10.76
CA ASN A 140 5.87 -11.37 10.05
C ASN A 140 6.40 -10.90 8.69
N LEU A 141 5.70 -9.99 7.99
CA LEU A 141 6.16 -9.42 6.73
C LEU A 141 7.49 -8.69 6.92
N ILE A 142 7.57 -7.82 7.92
CA ILE A 142 8.78 -7.06 8.25
C ILE A 142 9.89 -8.00 8.74
N ASP A 143 9.56 -8.99 9.59
CA ASP A 143 10.54 -9.99 10.08
C ASP A 143 11.10 -10.82 8.92
N GLN A 144 10.27 -11.25 7.96
CA GLN A 144 10.72 -11.98 6.77
C GLN A 144 11.57 -11.11 5.84
N ALA A 145 11.20 -9.86 5.60
CA ALA A 145 12.03 -8.93 4.83
C ALA A 145 13.45 -8.85 5.41
N LYS A 146 13.56 -8.72 6.74
CA LYS A 146 14.86 -8.68 7.42
C LYS A 146 15.64 -9.99 7.31
N LEU A 147 14.96 -11.15 7.49
CA LEU A 147 15.59 -12.47 7.40
C LEU A 147 16.11 -12.78 5.98
N GLN A 148 15.38 -12.32 4.96
CA GLN A 148 15.73 -12.50 3.54
C GLN A 148 16.65 -11.38 3.01
N GLN A 149 17.10 -10.48 3.89
CA GLN A 149 17.98 -9.35 3.54
C GLN A 149 17.37 -8.42 2.46
N VAL A 150 16.04 -8.32 2.42
CA VAL A 150 15.31 -7.41 1.54
C VAL A 150 15.12 -6.08 2.27
N PRO A 151 15.65 -4.97 1.74
CA PRO A 151 15.43 -3.66 2.33
C PRO A 151 13.95 -3.35 2.47
N CYS A 152 13.54 -2.82 3.64
CA CYS A 152 12.16 -2.50 3.95
C CYS A 152 12.01 -1.00 4.21
N LEU A 153 11.18 -0.33 3.42
CA LEU A 153 10.89 1.09 3.54
C LEU A 153 9.43 1.31 3.92
N LEU A 154 9.15 2.30 4.76
CA LEU A 154 7.80 2.80 4.98
C LEU A 154 7.65 4.13 4.24
N LEU A 155 6.87 4.13 3.16
CA LEU A 155 6.68 5.26 2.27
C LEU A 155 5.40 6.02 2.60
N ASN A 156 5.42 7.35 2.43
CA ASN A 156 4.27 8.20 2.71
C ASN A 156 3.71 7.95 4.11
N ALA A 157 4.61 7.69 5.07
CA ALA A 157 4.24 7.23 6.39
C ALA A 157 3.31 8.24 7.08
N ARG A 158 2.17 7.72 7.56
CA ARG A 158 1.15 8.47 8.28
C ARG A 158 0.77 7.72 9.55
N LEU A 159 0.76 8.42 10.68
CA LEU A 159 0.38 7.81 11.95
C LEU A 159 -0.46 8.78 12.76
N SER A 160 -1.75 8.49 12.91
CA SER A 160 -2.63 9.29 13.76
C SER A 160 -2.31 9.07 15.25
N GLU A 161 -2.66 10.03 16.11
CA GLU A 161 -2.52 9.87 17.57
C GLU A 161 -3.27 8.65 18.09
N LYS A 162 -4.47 8.39 17.57
CA LYS A 162 -5.26 7.22 17.93
C LYS A 162 -4.52 5.92 17.60
N SER A 163 -3.92 5.85 16.42
CA SER A 163 -3.14 4.68 15.99
C SER A 163 -1.86 4.54 16.81
N ALA A 164 -1.14 5.64 17.07
CA ALA A 164 0.05 5.63 17.92
C ALA A 164 -0.26 5.10 19.34
N LYS A 165 -1.36 5.55 19.96
CA LYS A 165 -1.87 4.99 21.23
C LYS A 165 -2.22 3.49 21.13
N GLY A 166 -2.69 3.03 19.98
CA GLY A 166 -2.92 1.59 19.72
C GLY A 166 -1.61 0.80 19.71
N TYR A 167 -0.63 1.27 18.96
CA TYR A 167 0.70 0.64 18.86
C TYR A 167 1.49 0.68 20.18
N SER A 168 1.34 1.72 21.01
CA SER A 168 2.01 1.80 22.30
C SER A 168 1.54 0.74 23.29
N ARG A 169 0.33 0.19 23.17
CA ARG A 169 -0.18 -0.91 24.01
C ARG A 169 0.57 -2.22 23.77
N VAL A 170 1.19 -2.38 22.62
CA VAL A 170 2.03 -3.53 22.26
C VAL A 170 3.46 -3.06 21.94
N SER A 171 3.99 -2.18 22.78
CA SER A 171 5.23 -1.43 22.56
C SER A 171 6.43 -2.31 22.20
N GLY A 172 6.59 -3.48 22.84
CA GLY A 172 7.68 -4.41 22.54
C GLY A 172 7.62 -4.96 21.10
N LEU A 173 6.42 -5.29 20.62
CA LEU A 173 6.22 -5.74 19.25
C LEU A 173 6.43 -4.58 18.26
N THR A 174 5.87 -3.42 18.56
CA THR A 174 5.97 -2.22 17.71
C THR A 174 7.42 -1.76 17.56
N ALA A 175 8.14 -1.60 18.67
CA ALA A 175 9.56 -1.24 18.63
C ALA A 175 10.41 -2.31 17.93
N GLY A 176 10.07 -3.59 18.09
CA GLY A 176 10.70 -4.69 17.40
C GLY A 176 10.55 -4.61 15.88
N MET A 177 9.36 -4.26 15.35
CA MET A 177 9.11 -4.02 13.94
C MET A 177 9.88 -2.79 13.43
N LEU A 178 9.77 -1.65 14.12
CA LEU A 178 10.38 -0.39 13.71
C LEU A 178 11.91 -0.46 13.62
N LYS A 179 12.57 -1.24 14.48
CA LYS A 179 14.03 -1.49 14.43
C LYS A 179 14.45 -2.23 13.16
N GLN A 180 13.56 -3.02 12.54
CA GLN A 180 13.83 -3.81 11.35
C GLN A 180 13.56 -3.05 10.04
N ILE A 181 12.83 -1.94 10.11
CA ILE A 181 12.61 -1.06 8.96
C ILE A 181 13.91 -0.27 8.70
N ASP A 182 14.32 -0.19 7.45
CA ASP A 182 15.54 0.48 7.06
C ASP A 182 15.34 2.00 6.95
N TRP A 183 14.18 2.45 6.42
CA TRP A 183 13.83 3.87 6.33
C TRP A 183 12.34 4.12 6.48
N VAL A 184 12.00 5.24 7.15
CA VAL A 184 10.63 5.77 7.26
C VAL A 184 10.58 7.16 6.64
N LEU A 185 9.82 7.30 5.55
CA LEU A 185 9.60 8.56 4.85
C LEU A 185 8.23 9.12 5.27
N ALA A 186 8.24 10.01 6.24
CA ALA A 186 7.04 10.54 6.90
C ALA A 186 6.43 11.72 6.13
N GLN A 187 5.10 11.85 6.17
CA GLN A 187 4.40 12.98 5.56
C GLN A 187 4.66 14.30 6.30
N ASP A 188 4.83 14.25 7.62
CA ASP A 188 5.00 15.43 8.47
C ASP A 188 5.83 15.13 9.72
N ASN A 189 6.25 16.20 10.42
CA ASN A 189 7.05 16.09 11.63
C ASN A 189 6.31 15.40 12.76
N ALA A 190 5.00 15.60 12.91
CA ALA A 190 4.22 14.98 13.97
C ALA A 190 4.14 13.47 13.79
N THR A 191 3.97 12.99 12.56
CA THR A 191 4.03 11.57 12.21
C THR A 191 5.41 10.99 12.51
N ARG A 192 6.48 11.67 12.06
CA ARG A 192 7.87 11.25 12.33
C ARG A 192 8.12 11.11 13.83
N GLN A 193 7.73 12.11 14.62
CA GLN A 193 7.91 12.12 16.06
C GLN A 193 7.19 10.94 16.73
N ARG A 194 5.95 10.64 16.35
CA ARG A 194 5.19 9.49 16.86
C ARG A 194 5.88 8.15 16.60
N TYR A 195 6.49 7.96 15.41
CA TYR A 195 7.27 6.75 15.12
C TYR A 195 8.53 6.67 16.00
N VAL A 196 9.23 7.79 16.22
CA VAL A 196 10.40 7.84 17.11
C VAL A 196 10.00 7.49 18.55
N GLU A 197 8.90 8.03 19.06
CA GLU A 197 8.35 7.69 20.39
C GLU A 197 7.96 6.22 20.52
N LEU A 198 7.58 5.56 19.43
CA LEU A 198 7.30 4.12 19.38
C LEU A 198 8.56 3.25 19.23
N GLY A 199 9.75 3.86 19.13
CA GLY A 199 11.03 3.14 19.13
C GLY A 199 11.74 3.08 17.77
N LEU A 200 11.33 3.91 16.79
CA LEU A 200 12.09 4.10 15.55
C LEU A 200 13.37 4.89 15.83
N ASP A 201 14.48 4.46 15.25
CA ASP A 201 15.70 5.27 15.22
C ASP A 201 15.46 6.55 14.42
N GLN A 202 15.67 7.69 15.04
CA GLN A 202 15.49 8.99 14.42
C GLN A 202 16.32 9.18 13.14
N GLN A 203 17.51 8.56 13.09
CA GLN A 203 18.39 8.63 11.93
C GLN A 203 17.86 7.87 10.72
N LYS A 204 16.93 6.94 10.94
CA LYS A 204 16.26 6.17 9.89
C LYS A 204 14.95 6.81 9.44
N SER A 205 14.73 8.09 9.69
CA SER A 205 13.50 8.78 9.36
C SER A 205 13.73 10.15 8.75
N GLN A 206 12.95 10.48 7.74
CA GLN A 206 12.94 11.78 7.07
C GLN A 206 11.51 12.24 6.82
N VAL A 207 11.28 13.55 6.90
CA VAL A 207 10.02 14.16 6.46
C VAL A 207 10.18 14.56 5.00
N VAL A 208 9.31 14.02 4.15
CA VAL A 208 9.36 14.19 2.68
C VAL A 208 8.08 14.80 2.11
N GLY A 209 7.08 15.08 2.95
CA GLY A 209 5.76 15.51 2.50
C GLY A 209 4.85 14.36 2.08
N ASN A 210 3.69 14.72 1.52
CA ASN A 210 2.70 13.73 1.08
C ASN A 210 2.81 13.53 -0.43
N ILE A 211 3.14 12.33 -0.85
CA ILE A 211 3.32 11.93 -2.25
C ILE A 211 2.07 12.16 -3.13
N LYS A 212 0.89 12.31 -2.50
CA LYS A 212 -0.34 12.66 -3.23
C LYS A 212 -0.25 14.00 -3.95
N PHE A 213 0.65 14.89 -3.52
CA PHE A 213 0.89 16.17 -4.19
C PHE A 213 1.76 16.04 -5.46
N ASP A 214 2.38 14.89 -5.68
CA ASP A 214 3.16 14.60 -6.89
C ASP A 214 2.30 14.05 -8.04
N ILE A 215 0.98 13.92 -7.83
CA ILE A 215 0.04 13.50 -8.86
C ILE A 215 -0.23 14.67 -9.79
N HIS A 216 0.22 14.55 -11.04
CA HIS A 216 -0.08 15.52 -12.08
C HIS A 216 -1.40 15.19 -12.78
N ALA A 217 -2.17 16.21 -13.12
CA ALA A 217 -3.36 16.03 -13.95
C ALA A 217 -2.95 15.53 -15.34
N PRO A 218 -3.62 14.51 -15.90
CA PRO A 218 -3.38 14.08 -17.28
C PRO A 218 -3.52 15.23 -18.27
N GLU A 219 -2.66 15.29 -19.29
CA GLU A 219 -2.68 16.35 -20.32
C GLU A 219 -4.06 16.54 -20.97
N ALA A 220 -4.81 15.43 -21.14
CA ALA A 220 -6.17 15.50 -21.66
C ALA A 220 -7.09 16.37 -20.80
N PHE A 221 -6.95 16.32 -19.46
CA PHE A 221 -7.73 17.19 -18.57
C PHE A 221 -7.23 18.63 -18.57
N ILE A 222 -5.93 18.86 -18.69
CA ILE A 222 -5.36 20.20 -18.86
C ILE A 222 -5.90 20.86 -20.12
N ASN A 223 -5.90 20.12 -21.25
CA ASN A 223 -6.42 20.59 -22.52
C ASN A 223 -7.94 20.82 -22.47
N GLN A 224 -8.70 19.99 -21.78
CA GLN A 224 -10.13 20.19 -21.54
C GLN A 224 -10.40 21.43 -20.70
N ALA A 225 -9.63 21.61 -19.62
CA ALA A 225 -9.74 22.81 -18.76
C ALA A 225 -9.45 24.08 -19.54
N ALA A 226 -8.44 24.10 -20.41
CA ALA A 226 -8.14 25.24 -21.27
C ALA A 226 -9.29 25.60 -22.23
N LYS A 227 -9.93 24.58 -22.83
CA LYS A 227 -11.13 24.78 -23.67
C LYS A 227 -12.30 25.35 -22.88
N LEU A 228 -12.56 24.82 -21.69
CA LEU A 228 -13.63 25.31 -20.81
C LEU A 228 -13.35 26.75 -20.34
N HIS A 229 -12.09 27.07 -20.03
CA HIS A 229 -11.68 28.41 -19.65
C HIS A 229 -12.02 29.43 -20.74
N GLN A 230 -11.73 29.12 -22.00
CA GLN A 230 -12.08 29.98 -23.14
C GLN A 230 -13.60 30.06 -23.35
N LEU A 231 -14.29 28.90 -23.35
CA LEU A 231 -15.74 28.81 -23.62
C LEU A 231 -16.57 29.59 -22.58
N TRP A 232 -16.16 29.57 -21.33
CA TRP A 232 -16.87 30.19 -20.23
C TRP A 232 -16.38 31.60 -19.86
N TYR A 233 -15.42 32.16 -20.60
CA TYR A 233 -14.83 33.47 -20.35
C TYR A 233 -14.34 33.64 -18.90
N LEU A 234 -13.71 32.58 -18.35
CA LEU A 234 -13.35 32.54 -16.91
C LEU A 234 -12.38 33.66 -16.49
N GLY A 235 -11.60 34.19 -17.42
CA GLY A 235 -10.71 35.36 -17.14
C GLY A 235 -11.45 36.69 -16.93
N GLN A 236 -12.77 36.76 -17.24
CA GLN A 236 -13.58 37.99 -17.19
C GLN A 236 -14.60 37.98 -16.06
N ARG A 237 -14.72 36.89 -15.32
CA ARG A 237 -15.71 36.74 -14.23
C ARG A 237 -15.10 36.05 -13.01
N LYS A 238 -15.68 36.34 -11.84
CA LYS A 238 -15.37 35.55 -10.62
C LYS A 238 -15.97 34.16 -10.75
N VAL A 239 -15.20 33.14 -10.39
CA VAL A 239 -15.62 31.74 -10.43
C VAL A 239 -15.58 31.18 -9.02
N LEU A 240 -16.69 30.60 -8.58
CA LEU A 240 -16.78 29.82 -7.34
C LEU A 240 -16.94 28.36 -7.73
N THR A 241 -15.98 27.52 -7.37
CA THR A 241 -16.08 26.07 -7.56
C THR A 241 -16.42 25.40 -6.24
N ILE A 242 -17.51 24.66 -6.23
CA ILE A 242 -17.98 23.90 -5.07
C ILE A 242 -17.89 22.42 -5.45
N ALA A 243 -17.12 21.65 -4.68
CA ALA A 243 -16.84 20.26 -4.99
C ALA A 243 -17.18 19.35 -3.80
N SER A 244 -17.55 18.09 -4.12
CA SER A 244 -17.87 17.06 -3.12
C SER A 244 -19.05 17.40 -2.21
N THR A 245 -20.04 18.11 -2.73
CA THR A 245 -21.27 18.42 -2.01
C THR A 245 -22.12 17.17 -1.78
N HIS A 246 -22.86 17.16 -0.68
CA HIS A 246 -23.84 16.13 -0.32
C HIS A 246 -25.16 16.81 0.00
N ALA A 247 -26.25 16.15 -0.27
CA ALA A 247 -27.57 16.64 0.14
C ALA A 247 -27.65 16.75 1.68
N PRO A 248 -28.10 17.87 2.29
CA PRO A 248 -28.73 19.04 1.67
C PRO A 248 -27.81 20.25 1.44
N GLU A 249 -26.47 20.08 1.42
CA GLU A 249 -25.51 21.21 1.31
C GLU A 249 -25.75 22.06 0.07
N GLU A 250 -26.14 21.42 -1.06
CA GLU A 250 -26.44 22.10 -2.33
C GLU A 250 -27.63 23.06 -2.25
N GLN A 251 -28.50 22.91 -1.23
CA GLN A 251 -29.62 23.82 -1.00
C GLN A 251 -29.23 25.09 -0.20
N GLN A 252 -28.03 25.08 0.39
CA GLN A 252 -27.52 26.17 1.23
C GLN A 252 -26.55 27.09 0.47
N ILE A 253 -26.20 26.72 -0.78
CA ILE A 253 -25.30 27.41 -1.66
C ILE A 253 -26.09 28.18 -2.74
#